data_5cebf824cacdabe141e47bcc48862727
#
_entry.id   5cebf824cacdabe141e47bcc48862727
#
_cell.length_a   1.000
_cell.length_b   1.000
_cell.length_c   1.000
_cell.angle_alpha   90.00
_cell.angle_beta   90.00
_cell.angle_gamma   90.00
#
_symmetry.space_group_name_H-M   'P 1'
#
loop_
_entity.id
_entity.type
_entity.pdbx_description
1 polymer ?
#
loop_
_entity_poly.entity_id
_entity_poly.type
_entity_poly.pdbx_seq_one_letter_code
_entity_poly.pdbx_strand_id
1 'polypeptide(L)'
;YVLLALVAVDWGLRQKTITPLFGRMAVKLCATLPDKLRLILKSGSELDALAAYLTDYDRLLFVGQNIDLAAAGAMAGVWSRTLGVPVETVPAAELRHTLLPTVDSHTALVALISSRELTEKTCAALQLAAIRGAGTVACTVESLAGQLSGARQVFLFPDSLPLLAPVCQCTT
;
A
#
# COMPACT_ATOMS: atom_id res chain seq x y z
N TYR A 1 -6.67 13.44 -6.22
CA TYR A 1 -6.00 12.32 -6.89
C TYR A 1 -6.81 11.81 -8.09
N VAL A 2 -8.08 11.40 -7.92
CA VAL A 2 -8.96 10.88 -9.00
C VAL A 2 -9.10 11.87 -10.15
N LEU A 3 -9.27 13.17 -9.85
CA LEU A 3 -9.32 14.21 -10.88
C LEU A 3 -8.05 14.23 -11.75
N LEU A 4 -6.88 14.15 -11.13
CA LEU A 4 -5.61 14.12 -11.87
C LEU A 4 -5.48 12.86 -12.74
N ALA A 5 -5.94 11.71 -12.24
CA ALA A 5 -5.98 10.47 -13.02
C ALA A 5 -6.90 10.62 -14.26
N LEU A 6 -8.07 11.22 -14.10
CA LEU A 6 -9.01 11.48 -15.23
C LEU A 6 -8.41 12.48 -16.25
N VAL A 7 -7.73 13.53 -15.78
CA VAL A 7 -7.01 14.47 -16.65
C VAL A 7 -5.91 13.75 -17.43
N ALA A 8 -5.14 12.87 -16.78
CA ALA A 8 -4.09 12.08 -17.43
C ALA A 8 -4.68 11.15 -18.51
N VAL A 9 -5.83 10.53 -18.23
CA VAL A 9 -6.53 9.68 -19.21
C VAL A 9 -7.03 10.51 -20.40
N ASP A 10 -7.67 11.67 -20.17
CA ASP A 10 -8.12 12.55 -21.25
C ASP A 10 -6.96 13.04 -22.11
N TRP A 11 -5.87 13.46 -21.47
CA TRP A 11 -4.66 13.87 -22.15
C TRP A 11 -4.06 12.74 -23.01
N GLY A 12 -3.95 11.53 -22.46
CA GLY A 12 -3.44 10.36 -23.17
C GLY A 12 -4.31 9.98 -24.38
N LEU A 13 -5.64 10.10 -24.26
CA LEU A 13 -6.56 9.90 -25.38
C LEU A 13 -6.37 10.94 -26.50
N ARG A 14 -6.21 12.21 -26.15
CA ARG A 14 -5.96 13.30 -27.11
C ARG A 14 -4.63 13.14 -27.82
N GLN A 15 -3.59 12.73 -27.09
CA GLN A 15 -2.25 12.45 -27.64
C GLN A 15 -2.16 11.09 -28.35
N LYS A 16 -3.23 10.29 -28.35
CA LYS A 16 -3.27 8.93 -28.91
C LYS A 16 -2.20 7.99 -28.32
N THR A 17 -1.74 8.25 -27.10
CA THR A 17 -0.80 7.41 -26.36
C THR A 17 -1.49 6.25 -25.65
N ILE A 18 -2.80 6.33 -25.44
CA ILE A 18 -3.63 5.25 -24.91
C ILE A 18 -4.81 4.97 -25.85
N THR A 19 -5.28 3.73 -25.83
CA THR A 19 -6.41 3.33 -26.66
C THR A 19 -7.74 3.82 -26.08
N PRO A 20 -8.76 4.08 -26.94
CA PRO A 20 -10.11 4.43 -26.47
C PRO A 20 -10.74 3.38 -25.55
N LEU A 21 -10.37 2.10 -25.73
CA LEU A 21 -10.82 1.01 -24.86
C LEU A 21 -10.26 1.17 -23.46
N PHE A 22 -8.94 1.42 -23.34
CA PHE A 22 -8.30 1.67 -22.05
C PHE A 22 -8.90 2.89 -21.35
N GLY A 23 -9.12 3.99 -22.09
CA GLY A 23 -9.73 5.20 -21.54
C GLY A 23 -11.12 4.93 -20.94
N ARG A 24 -12.01 4.23 -21.67
CA ARG A 24 -13.33 3.83 -21.15
C ARG A 24 -13.23 2.94 -19.92
N MET A 25 -12.29 2.00 -19.90
CA MET A 25 -12.07 1.11 -18.75
C MET A 25 -11.61 1.91 -17.52
N ALA A 26 -10.68 2.83 -17.69
CA ALA A 26 -10.18 3.69 -16.61
C ALA A 26 -11.30 4.56 -16.01
N VAL A 27 -12.12 5.19 -16.84
CA VAL A 27 -13.28 5.99 -16.37
C VAL A 27 -14.29 5.10 -15.62
N LYS A 28 -14.60 3.91 -16.13
CA LYS A 28 -15.49 2.96 -15.44
C LYS A 28 -14.95 2.56 -14.07
N LEU A 29 -13.66 2.30 -13.98
CA LEU A 29 -13.01 1.95 -12.69
C LEU A 29 -13.01 3.13 -11.72
N CYS A 30 -12.81 4.36 -12.18
CA CYS A 30 -13.00 5.55 -11.35
C CYS A 30 -14.45 5.66 -10.82
N ALA A 31 -15.44 5.34 -11.65
CA ALA A 31 -16.85 5.38 -11.25
C ALA A 31 -17.20 4.32 -10.19
N THR A 32 -16.51 3.17 -10.14
CA THR A 32 -16.70 2.12 -9.13
C THR A 32 -15.93 2.36 -7.84
N LEU A 33 -15.02 3.33 -7.82
CA LEU A 33 -14.16 3.60 -6.67
C LEU A 33 -14.94 3.91 -5.37
N PRO A 34 -16.01 4.72 -5.37
CA PRO A 34 -16.78 4.98 -4.15
C PRO A 34 -17.33 3.71 -3.48
N ASP A 35 -17.76 2.71 -4.28
CA ASP A 35 -18.27 1.46 -3.72
C ASP A 35 -17.14 0.61 -3.12
N LYS A 36 -15.96 0.61 -3.73
CA LYS A 36 -14.77 -0.03 -3.18
C LYS A 36 -14.34 0.60 -1.87
N LEU A 37 -14.35 1.93 -1.78
CA LEU A 37 -14.04 2.64 -0.53
C LEU A 37 -15.07 2.31 0.56
N ARG A 38 -16.37 2.21 0.23
CA ARG A 38 -17.37 1.77 1.19
C ARG A 38 -17.15 0.35 1.70
N LEU A 39 -16.65 -0.56 0.86
CA LEU A 39 -16.30 -1.91 1.29
C LEU A 39 -15.14 -1.88 2.30
N ILE A 40 -14.08 -1.13 2.04
CA ILE A 40 -12.96 -0.96 2.98
C ILE A 40 -13.46 -0.39 4.31
N LEU A 41 -14.26 0.66 4.29
CA LEU A 41 -14.80 1.28 5.51
C LEU A 41 -15.76 0.36 6.28
N LYS A 42 -16.33 -0.68 5.66
CA LYS A 42 -17.13 -1.70 6.34
C LYS A 42 -16.31 -2.82 6.97
N SER A 43 -15.04 -2.95 6.62
CA SER A 43 -14.12 -3.95 7.21
C SER A 43 -13.61 -3.50 8.59
N GLY A 44 -14.47 -2.87 9.41
CA GLY A 44 -14.10 -2.30 10.70
C GLY A 44 -13.39 -3.28 11.64
N SER A 45 -13.88 -4.52 11.75
CA SER A 45 -13.24 -5.53 12.61
C SER A 45 -11.83 -5.93 12.18
N GLU A 46 -11.56 -5.95 10.87
CA GLU A 46 -10.22 -6.24 10.33
C GLU A 46 -9.27 -5.06 10.57
N LEU A 47 -9.78 -3.83 10.41
CA LEU A 47 -9.04 -2.61 10.71
C LEU A 47 -8.74 -2.49 12.21
N ASP A 48 -9.71 -2.81 13.08
CA ASP A 48 -9.51 -2.83 14.52
C ASP A 48 -8.44 -3.86 14.94
N ALA A 49 -8.46 -5.06 14.32
CA ALA A 49 -7.44 -6.08 14.57
C ALA A 49 -6.04 -5.64 14.09
N LEU A 50 -5.97 -4.98 12.94
CA LEU A 50 -4.73 -4.41 12.42
C LEU A 50 -4.21 -3.30 13.32
N ALA A 51 -5.08 -2.39 13.75
CA ALA A 51 -4.73 -1.32 14.67
C ALA A 51 -4.21 -1.88 16.00
N ALA A 52 -4.92 -2.86 16.59
CA ALA A 52 -4.49 -3.52 17.82
C ALA A 52 -3.11 -4.19 17.65
N TYR A 53 -2.88 -4.85 16.51
CA TYR A 53 -1.56 -5.44 16.23
C TYR A 53 -0.44 -4.40 16.15
N LEU A 54 -0.71 -3.23 15.57
CA LEU A 54 0.30 -2.18 15.38
C LEU A 54 0.58 -1.38 16.66
N THR A 55 -0.31 -1.38 17.64
CA THR A 55 -0.09 -0.68 18.93
C THR A 55 1.02 -1.29 19.79
N ASP A 56 1.42 -2.53 19.50
CA ASP A 56 2.52 -3.20 20.22
C ASP A 56 3.92 -2.72 19.79
N TYR A 57 3.99 -1.80 18.80
CA TYR A 57 5.25 -1.34 18.22
C TYR A 57 5.49 0.15 18.42
N ASP A 58 6.74 0.50 18.73
CA ASP A 58 7.17 1.87 19.01
C ASP A 58 7.53 2.65 17.74
N ARG A 59 7.74 1.96 16.62
CA ARG A 59 8.15 2.53 15.33
C ARG A 59 7.47 1.82 14.18
N LEU A 60 7.01 2.61 13.20
CA LEU A 60 6.41 2.09 11.98
C LEU A 60 7.26 2.42 10.76
N LEU A 61 7.49 1.42 9.91
CA LEU A 61 8.12 1.59 8.60
C LEU A 61 7.12 1.25 7.52
N PHE A 62 6.75 2.24 6.70
CA PHE A 62 5.98 2.00 5.51
C PHE A 62 6.89 1.67 4.34
N VAL A 63 6.60 0.57 3.65
CA VAL A 63 7.40 0.07 2.53
C VAL A 63 6.53 -0.08 1.30
N GLY A 64 7.03 0.39 0.18
CA GLY A 64 6.37 0.28 -1.11
C GLY A 64 7.37 0.43 -2.26
N GLN A 65 6.87 0.33 -3.47
CA GLN A 65 7.62 0.61 -4.69
C GLN A 65 6.76 1.47 -5.64
N ASN A 66 7.40 2.37 -6.38
CA ASN A 66 6.74 3.23 -7.36
C ASN A 66 5.52 3.96 -6.78
N ILE A 67 4.31 3.67 -7.27
CA ILE A 67 3.07 4.30 -6.84
C ILE A 67 2.70 3.93 -5.39
N ASP A 68 3.01 2.70 -4.95
CA ASP A 68 2.78 2.24 -3.58
C ASP A 68 3.67 3.00 -2.58
N LEU A 69 4.89 3.38 -3.00
CA LEU A 69 5.76 4.21 -2.18
C LEU A 69 5.19 5.63 -1.99
N ALA A 70 4.57 6.19 -3.02
CA ALA A 70 3.91 7.49 -2.91
C ALA A 70 2.72 7.44 -1.94
N ALA A 71 1.93 6.35 -1.99
CA ALA A 71 0.86 6.11 -1.02
C ALA A 71 1.41 5.93 0.39
N ALA A 72 2.46 5.13 0.55
CA ALA A 72 3.17 4.93 1.82
C ALA A 72 3.61 6.26 2.45
N GLY A 73 4.21 7.15 1.65
CA GLY A 73 4.63 8.48 2.10
C GLY A 73 3.46 9.37 2.56
N ALA A 74 2.34 9.34 1.84
CA ALA A 74 1.13 10.06 2.23
C ALA A 74 0.56 9.53 3.56
N MET A 75 0.48 8.21 3.73
CA MET A 75 0.04 7.57 4.96
C MET A 75 0.98 7.86 6.13
N ALA A 76 2.28 7.73 5.94
CA ALA A 76 3.28 8.01 6.97
C ALA A 76 3.13 9.43 7.54
N GLY A 77 2.90 10.42 6.67
CA GLY A 77 2.68 11.79 7.09
C GLY A 77 1.40 11.99 7.92
N VAL A 78 0.34 11.27 7.65
CA VAL A 78 -0.91 11.30 8.43
C VAL A 78 -0.72 10.56 9.76
N TRP A 79 -0.20 9.35 9.72
CA TRP A 79 -0.04 8.48 10.89
C TRP A 79 0.92 9.07 11.92
N SER A 80 2.07 9.60 11.47
CA SER A 80 3.02 10.25 12.38
C SER A 80 2.39 11.39 13.19
N ARG A 81 1.54 12.21 12.54
CA ARG A 81 0.84 13.30 13.22
C ARG A 81 -0.29 12.81 14.15
N THR A 82 -0.95 11.71 13.78
CA THR A 82 -2.12 11.20 14.53
C THR A 82 -1.71 10.35 15.72
N LEU A 83 -0.71 9.48 15.53
CA LEU A 83 -0.29 8.53 16.54
C LEU A 83 0.82 9.05 17.46
N GLY A 84 1.56 10.08 17.04
CA GLY A 84 2.70 10.59 17.79
C GLY A 84 3.91 9.64 17.84
N VAL A 85 3.91 8.59 17.00
CA VAL A 85 5.03 7.64 16.88
C VAL A 85 5.87 7.94 15.63
N PRO A 86 7.17 7.63 15.61
CA PRO A 86 7.98 7.75 14.41
C PRO A 86 7.46 6.85 13.28
N VAL A 87 7.11 7.45 12.15
CA VAL A 87 6.68 6.74 10.94
C VAL A 87 7.58 7.16 9.80
N GLU A 88 8.30 6.21 9.23
CA GLU A 88 9.22 6.44 8.13
C GLU A 88 8.76 5.68 6.88
N THR A 89 9.20 6.15 5.72
CA THR A 89 8.89 5.53 4.44
C THR A 89 10.17 5.16 3.72
N VAL A 90 10.24 3.94 3.21
CA VAL A 90 11.41 3.45 2.49
C VAL A 90 11.01 2.62 1.27
N PRO A 91 11.69 2.79 0.13
CA PRO A 91 11.52 1.88 -1.01
C PRO A 91 11.89 0.45 -0.61
N ALA A 92 11.07 -0.54 -1.01
CA ALA A 92 11.31 -1.95 -0.68
C ALA A 92 12.71 -2.43 -1.10
N ALA A 93 13.19 -1.97 -2.27
CA ALA A 93 14.52 -2.32 -2.77
C ALA A 93 15.66 -1.74 -1.93
N GLU A 94 15.42 -0.61 -1.24
CA GLU A 94 16.43 0.11 -0.48
C GLU A 94 16.44 -0.26 1.00
N LEU A 95 15.39 -0.88 1.53
CA LEU A 95 15.29 -1.25 2.95
C LEU A 95 16.55 -1.97 3.44
N ARG A 96 17.05 -2.93 2.67
CA ARG A 96 18.24 -3.72 3.00
C ARG A 96 19.47 -2.86 3.23
N HIS A 97 19.61 -1.78 2.49
CA HIS A 97 20.83 -0.95 2.48
C HIS A 97 20.73 0.27 3.40
N THR A 98 19.52 0.65 3.80
CA THR A 98 19.27 1.87 4.58
C THR A 98 18.84 1.58 6.00
N LEU A 99 17.65 1.06 6.21
CA LEU A 99 16.99 0.98 7.52
C LEU A 99 17.02 -0.42 8.14
N LEU A 100 17.33 -1.49 7.37
CA LEU A 100 17.32 -2.85 7.92
C LEU A 100 18.20 -3.04 9.17
N PRO A 101 19.38 -2.41 9.29
CA PRO A 101 20.19 -2.51 10.51
C PRO A 101 19.50 -1.99 11.79
N THR A 102 18.55 -1.05 11.63
CA THR A 102 17.80 -0.42 12.73
C THR A 102 16.45 -1.09 13.00
N VAL A 103 16.08 -2.08 12.20
CA VAL A 103 14.85 -2.87 12.37
C VAL A 103 15.06 -3.92 13.46
N ASP A 104 14.13 -3.98 14.39
CA ASP A 104 14.13 -4.88 15.55
C ASP A 104 12.70 -5.32 15.92
N SER A 105 12.54 -5.95 17.09
CA SER A 105 11.25 -6.40 17.61
C SER A 105 10.29 -5.29 18.02
N HIS A 106 10.76 -4.04 18.16
CA HIS A 106 9.94 -2.86 18.47
C HIS A 106 9.45 -2.13 17.20
N THR A 107 9.83 -2.64 16.04
CA THR A 107 9.50 -2.05 14.73
C THR A 107 8.41 -2.86 14.04
N ALA A 108 7.38 -2.21 13.50
CA ALA A 108 6.46 -2.82 12.55
C ALA A 108 6.72 -2.33 11.13
N LEU A 109 6.78 -3.26 10.18
CA LEU A 109 6.89 -3.01 8.76
C LEU A 109 5.53 -3.17 8.10
N VAL A 110 5.01 -2.12 7.51
CA VAL A 110 3.74 -2.10 6.77
C VAL A 110 4.03 -1.97 5.28
N ALA A 111 3.83 -3.04 4.53
CA ALA A 111 4.11 -3.09 3.10
C ALA A 111 2.85 -2.85 2.27
N LEU A 112 2.92 -1.94 1.31
CA LEU A 112 1.87 -1.67 0.34
C LEU A 112 2.22 -2.36 -0.98
N ILE A 113 1.29 -3.18 -1.51
CA ILE A 113 1.50 -4.00 -2.71
C ILE A 113 0.24 -3.95 -3.57
N SER A 114 0.29 -3.21 -4.67
CA SER A 114 -0.84 -3.06 -5.61
C SER A 114 -0.62 -3.75 -6.96
N SER A 115 0.59 -4.19 -7.26
CA SER A 115 0.91 -4.82 -8.54
C SER A 115 1.82 -6.03 -8.39
N ARG A 116 1.64 -7.01 -9.30
CA ARG A 116 2.40 -8.25 -9.30
C ARG A 116 3.90 -8.05 -9.53
N GLU A 117 4.26 -7.11 -10.38
CA GLU A 117 5.66 -6.84 -10.77
C GLU A 117 6.53 -6.40 -9.58
N LEU A 118 5.91 -5.85 -8.54
CA LEU A 118 6.58 -5.29 -7.37
C LEU A 118 6.52 -6.20 -6.15
N THR A 119 5.74 -7.30 -6.22
CA THR A 119 5.48 -8.20 -5.09
C THR A 119 6.76 -8.84 -4.58
N GLU A 120 7.63 -9.34 -5.47
CA GLU A 120 8.85 -10.08 -5.08
C GLU A 120 9.78 -9.25 -4.19
N LYS A 121 10.09 -8.01 -4.59
CA LYS A 121 10.98 -7.12 -3.84
C LYS A 121 10.39 -6.74 -2.47
N THR A 122 9.08 -6.51 -2.46
CA THR A 122 8.39 -6.13 -1.22
C THR A 122 8.26 -7.33 -0.27
N CYS A 123 8.01 -8.53 -0.79
CA CYS A 123 8.05 -9.77 0.00
C CYS A 123 9.44 -10.04 0.58
N ALA A 124 10.50 -9.81 -0.19
CA ALA A 124 11.87 -9.93 0.31
C ALA A 124 12.14 -8.94 1.47
N ALA A 125 11.63 -7.71 1.37
CA ALA A 125 11.74 -6.73 2.46
C ALA A 125 11.00 -7.20 3.72
N LEU A 126 9.77 -7.74 3.58
CA LEU A 126 9.00 -8.31 4.70
C LEU A 126 9.74 -9.48 5.36
N GLN A 127 10.29 -10.40 4.57
CA GLN A 127 11.05 -11.54 5.08
C GLN A 127 12.28 -11.10 5.86
N LEU A 128 13.04 -10.15 5.34
CA LEU A 128 14.23 -9.60 6.02
C LEU A 128 13.86 -8.94 7.34
N ALA A 129 12.77 -8.19 7.39
CA ALA A 129 12.26 -7.56 8.61
C ALA A 129 11.80 -8.62 9.63
N ALA A 130 11.07 -9.65 9.16
CA ALA A 130 10.62 -10.77 10.01
C ALA A 130 11.80 -11.53 10.66
N ILE A 131 12.90 -11.76 9.94
CA ILE A 131 14.12 -12.38 10.46
C ILE A 131 14.73 -11.53 11.59
N ARG A 132 14.56 -10.20 11.52
CA ARG A 132 15.01 -9.26 12.56
C ARG A 132 14.06 -9.17 13.76
N GLY A 133 12.97 -9.93 13.75
CA GLY A 133 11.96 -9.94 14.81
C GLY A 133 10.86 -8.89 14.67
N ALA A 134 10.87 -8.07 13.62
CA ALA A 134 9.87 -7.04 13.40
C ALA A 134 8.46 -7.62 13.18
N GLY A 135 7.45 -6.85 13.56
CA GLY A 135 6.10 -7.07 13.10
C GLY A 135 5.99 -6.81 11.59
N THR A 136 5.25 -7.65 10.88
CA THR A 136 5.12 -7.52 9.42
C THR A 136 3.67 -7.56 8.99
N VAL A 137 3.25 -6.53 8.26
CA VAL A 137 1.91 -6.37 7.70
C VAL A 137 2.03 -6.19 6.19
N ALA A 138 1.20 -6.89 5.43
CA ALA A 138 1.04 -6.63 4.01
C ALA A 138 -0.36 -6.11 3.72
N CYS A 139 -0.45 -4.92 3.15
CA CYS A 139 -1.68 -4.36 2.59
C CYS A 139 -1.66 -4.60 1.08
N THR A 140 -2.53 -5.47 0.58
CA THR A 140 -2.49 -5.91 -0.81
C THR A 140 -3.89 -6.10 -1.40
N VAL A 141 -3.94 -6.25 -2.71
CA VAL A 141 -5.16 -6.59 -3.44
C VAL A 141 -5.44 -8.09 -3.32
N GLU A 142 -6.71 -8.46 -3.39
CA GLU A 142 -7.18 -9.83 -3.22
C GLU A 142 -6.51 -10.81 -4.20
N SER A 143 -6.31 -10.38 -5.45
CA SER A 143 -5.65 -11.17 -6.51
C SER A 143 -4.18 -11.51 -6.24
N LEU A 144 -3.50 -10.80 -5.33
CA LEU A 144 -2.10 -10.99 -4.98
C LEU A 144 -1.89 -11.70 -3.63
N ALA A 145 -2.94 -11.88 -2.83
CA ALA A 145 -2.85 -12.44 -1.48
C ALA A 145 -2.10 -13.78 -1.42
N GLY A 146 -2.35 -14.67 -2.38
CA GLY A 146 -1.70 -15.98 -2.45
C GLY A 146 -0.21 -15.97 -2.84
N GLN A 147 0.34 -14.81 -3.20
CA GLN A 147 1.75 -14.66 -3.60
C GLN A 147 2.61 -14.02 -2.49
N LEU A 148 2.00 -13.67 -1.36
CA LEU A 148 2.70 -13.02 -0.27
C LEU A 148 3.54 -14.01 0.54
N SER A 149 4.70 -13.52 0.98
CA SER A 149 5.57 -14.24 1.91
C SER A 149 6.20 -13.25 2.89
N GLY A 150 6.38 -13.68 4.14
CA GLY A 150 7.02 -12.87 5.19
C GLY A 150 6.06 -11.93 5.94
N ALA A 151 4.79 -11.84 5.59
CA ALA A 151 3.79 -11.09 6.34
C ALA A 151 3.17 -11.95 7.43
N ARG A 152 3.08 -11.42 8.66
CA ARG A 152 2.34 -12.04 9.78
C ARG A 152 0.86 -11.67 9.74
N GLN A 153 0.55 -10.46 9.27
CA GLN A 153 -0.80 -9.98 9.07
C GLN A 153 -0.98 -9.56 7.62
N VAL A 154 -2.15 -9.83 7.06
CA VAL A 154 -2.49 -9.43 5.69
C VAL A 154 -3.82 -8.68 5.74
N PHE A 155 -3.81 -7.46 5.24
CA PHE A 155 -5.01 -6.67 5.02
C PHE A 155 -5.30 -6.62 3.52
N LEU A 156 -6.53 -6.96 3.14
CA LEU A 156 -6.95 -7.01 1.75
C LEU A 156 -7.78 -5.78 1.38
N PHE A 157 -7.42 -5.14 0.29
CA PHE A 157 -8.26 -4.11 -0.32
C PHE A 157 -8.74 -4.54 -1.72
N PRO A 158 -9.90 -4.03 -2.17
CA PRO A 158 -10.48 -4.45 -3.44
C PRO A 158 -9.57 -4.16 -4.63
N ASP A 159 -9.51 -5.08 -5.58
CA ASP A 159 -8.74 -4.91 -6.80
C ASP A 159 -9.09 -3.59 -7.51
N SER A 160 -8.08 -2.83 -7.85
CA SER A 160 -8.19 -1.56 -8.58
C SER A 160 -7.08 -1.44 -9.62
N LEU A 161 -7.20 -0.48 -10.54
CA LEU A 161 -6.04 -0.15 -11.36
C LEU A 161 -4.89 0.32 -10.46
N PRO A 162 -3.62 -0.03 -10.77
CA PRO A 162 -2.47 0.44 -10.01
C PRO A 162 -2.46 1.96 -9.80
N LEU A 163 -2.93 2.72 -10.82
CA LEU A 163 -3.08 4.17 -10.73
C LEU A 163 -4.07 4.64 -9.65
N LEU A 164 -5.07 3.83 -9.29
CA LEU A 164 -6.10 4.14 -8.29
C LEU A 164 -5.83 3.45 -6.94
N ALA A 165 -4.89 2.51 -6.89
CA ALA A 165 -4.55 1.78 -5.69
C ALA A 165 -4.22 2.69 -4.50
N PRO A 166 -3.46 3.80 -4.64
CA PRO A 166 -3.18 4.72 -3.54
C PRO A 166 -4.43 5.27 -2.87
N VAL A 167 -5.54 5.45 -3.61
CA VAL A 167 -6.80 5.95 -3.02
C VAL A 167 -7.39 4.90 -2.08
N CYS A 168 -7.37 3.62 -2.45
CA CYS A 168 -7.80 2.53 -1.59
C CYS A 168 -6.86 2.35 -0.39
N GLN A 169 -5.55 2.38 -0.63
CA GLN A 169 -4.51 2.24 0.40
C GLN A 169 -4.59 3.35 1.46
N CYS A 170 -4.79 4.61 1.06
CA CYS A 170 -4.88 5.72 2.00
C CYS A 170 -6.22 5.79 2.76
N THR A 171 -7.17 4.91 2.46
CA THR A 171 -8.48 4.85 3.12
C THR A 171 -8.49 3.85 4.28
N THR A 172 -7.50 2.95 4.31
CA THR A 172 -7.25 2.00 5.40
C THR A 172 -6.49 2.66 6.53
#